data_1ae016888ba7e6c56844c4f6265edf39
#
_entry.id   1ae016888ba7e6c56844c4f6265edf39
#
_cell.length_a   1.000
_cell.length_b   1.000
_cell.length_c   1.000
_cell.angle_alpha   90.00
_cell.angle_beta   90.00
_cell.angle_gamma   90.00
#
_symmetry.space_group_name_H-M   'P 1'
#
loop_
_entity.id
_entity.type
_entity.pdbx_description
1 polymer ?
#
loop_
_entity_poly.entity_id
_entity_poly.type
_entity_poly.pdbx_seq_one_letter_code
_entity_poly.pdbx_strand_id
1 'polypeptide(L)'
;MPNILYPPPRPQSVGEILDSAFRIFRATLLKCLPYATVAVIAGQLPALYNMARGRPLLPPEPISDLLSWVLNTWVRQMRDPLWWAASLIVTVLGSAILLRQHTIATGRPTATSVDLATAVRRLPGVLALLILSGLAVAVWVLPAFALHGSMRYLLLLLLLAPASCVAIALSCGWPVLLVTGKGALASMIHSTRLTWGSWWHLTLIYSVAAVLLVALYALAGVIALVLSVLLAHGDIAVVTAVTTVTMLIVAGIGTPFFWALALAVLGDLTVRREGADLAQRLSAPATQ
;
A
#
# COMPACT_ATOMS: atom_id res chain seq x y z
N MET A 1 -16.67 -26.81 7.44
CA MET A 1 -15.65 -26.69 6.38
C MET A 1 -14.98 -25.32 6.55
N PRO A 2 -13.66 -25.16 6.53
CA PRO A 2 -13.03 -23.85 6.58
C PRO A 2 -13.49 -23.05 5.35
N ASN A 3 -14.03 -21.84 5.59
CA ASN A 3 -14.38 -20.94 4.50
C ASN A 3 -13.08 -20.47 3.81
N ILE A 4 -12.75 -21.11 2.70
CA ILE A 4 -11.63 -20.69 1.84
C ILE A 4 -12.04 -19.38 1.19
N LEU A 5 -11.34 -18.30 1.52
CA LEU A 5 -11.63 -16.96 1.00
C LEU A 5 -10.75 -16.58 -0.19
N TYR A 6 -9.68 -17.32 -0.45
CA TYR A 6 -8.70 -17.07 -1.49
C TYR A 6 -8.19 -18.38 -2.13
N PRO A 7 -8.04 -18.50 -3.46
CA PRO A 7 -8.47 -17.53 -4.48
C PRO A 7 -9.99 -17.50 -4.67
N PRO A 8 -10.57 -16.47 -5.32
CA PRO A 8 -11.99 -16.47 -5.64
C PRO A 8 -12.32 -17.56 -6.69
N PRO A 9 -13.54 -18.13 -6.69
CA PRO A 9 -13.91 -19.22 -7.59
C PRO A 9 -14.13 -18.77 -9.05
N ARG A 10 -14.34 -17.46 -9.27
CA ARG A 10 -14.59 -16.86 -10.60
C ARG A 10 -14.05 -15.42 -10.64
N PRO A 11 -13.86 -14.85 -11.86
CA PRO A 11 -13.59 -13.42 -12.01
C PRO A 11 -14.68 -12.57 -11.35
N GLN A 12 -14.27 -11.54 -10.63
CA GLN A 12 -15.13 -10.73 -9.78
C GLN A 12 -15.36 -9.33 -10.39
N SER A 13 -16.54 -8.75 -10.17
CA SER A 13 -16.78 -7.32 -10.39
C SER A 13 -16.04 -6.47 -9.35
N VAL A 14 -15.94 -5.15 -9.58
CA VAL A 14 -15.29 -4.22 -8.64
C VAL A 14 -15.88 -4.31 -7.23
N GLY A 15 -17.22 -4.35 -7.13
CA GLY A 15 -17.92 -4.50 -5.85
C GLY A 15 -17.59 -5.83 -5.17
N GLU A 16 -17.60 -6.94 -5.92
CA GLU A 16 -17.27 -8.26 -5.38
C GLU A 16 -15.81 -8.36 -4.89
N ILE A 17 -14.87 -7.67 -5.56
CA ILE A 17 -13.47 -7.59 -5.10
C ILE A 17 -13.37 -6.84 -3.78
N LEU A 18 -14.06 -5.71 -3.65
CA LEU A 18 -14.13 -4.96 -2.40
C LEU A 18 -14.77 -5.79 -1.28
N ASP A 19 -15.87 -6.49 -1.55
CA ASP A 19 -16.49 -7.42 -0.59
C ASP A 19 -15.55 -8.55 -0.19
N SER A 20 -14.78 -9.07 -1.13
CA SER A 20 -13.76 -10.10 -0.85
C SER A 20 -12.64 -9.55 0.02
N ALA A 21 -12.17 -8.31 -0.27
CA ALA A 21 -11.20 -7.61 0.56
C ALA A 21 -11.72 -7.38 1.99
N PHE A 22 -12.98 -6.93 2.14
CA PHE A 22 -13.60 -6.77 3.45
C PHE A 22 -13.76 -8.09 4.21
N ARG A 23 -14.11 -9.19 3.53
CA ARG A 23 -14.19 -10.52 4.15
C ARG A 23 -12.84 -11.00 4.64
N ILE A 24 -11.78 -10.86 3.84
CA ILE A 24 -10.41 -11.20 4.24
C ILE A 24 -9.99 -10.31 5.42
N PHE A 25 -10.19 -9.01 5.31
CA PHE A 25 -9.88 -8.04 6.36
C PHE A 25 -10.57 -8.41 7.68
N ARG A 26 -11.88 -8.60 7.67
CA ARG A 26 -12.65 -8.95 8.89
C ARG A 26 -12.19 -10.26 9.52
N ALA A 27 -11.88 -11.28 8.70
CA ALA A 27 -11.42 -12.57 9.18
C ALA A 27 -10.00 -12.51 9.79
N THR A 28 -9.20 -11.53 9.40
CA THR A 28 -7.77 -11.45 9.76
C THR A 28 -7.41 -10.27 10.67
N LEU A 29 -8.31 -9.29 10.83
CA LEU A 29 -8.04 -8.02 11.54
C LEU A 29 -7.37 -8.23 12.91
N LEU A 30 -8.00 -8.97 13.80
CA LEU A 30 -7.49 -9.17 15.16
C LEU A 30 -6.12 -9.86 15.19
N LYS A 31 -5.83 -10.71 14.19
CA LYS A 31 -4.55 -11.42 14.10
C LYS A 31 -3.45 -10.57 13.45
N CYS A 32 -3.83 -9.58 12.65
CA CYS A 32 -2.91 -8.67 11.99
C CYS A 32 -2.71 -7.35 12.76
N LEU A 33 -3.63 -7.00 13.67
CA LEU A 33 -3.63 -5.75 14.42
C LEU A 33 -2.30 -5.48 15.17
N PRO A 34 -1.68 -6.45 15.87
CA PRO A 34 -0.40 -6.20 16.54
C PRO A 34 0.71 -5.77 15.58
N TYR A 35 0.80 -6.43 14.41
CA TYR A 35 1.76 -6.06 13.39
C TYR A 35 1.49 -4.68 12.80
N ALA A 36 0.21 -4.39 12.51
CA ALA A 36 -0.21 -3.11 11.97
C ALA A 36 0.07 -1.96 12.95
N THR A 37 -0.22 -2.14 14.24
CA THR A 37 0.03 -1.15 15.28
C THR A 37 1.53 -0.84 15.37
N VAL A 38 2.39 -1.87 15.44
CA VAL A 38 3.84 -1.68 15.50
C VAL A 38 4.36 -1.03 14.21
N ALA A 39 3.85 -1.43 13.03
CA ALA A 39 4.24 -0.84 11.75
C ALA A 39 3.88 0.65 11.69
N VAL A 40 2.67 1.02 12.12
CA VAL A 40 2.21 2.42 12.12
C VAL A 40 3.01 3.26 13.10
N ILE A 41 3.23 2.78 14.33
CA ILE A 41 4.07 3.49 15.31
C ILE A 41 5.48 3.66 14.77
N ALA A 42 6.10 2.60 14.23
CA ALA A 42 7.43 2.67 13.64
C ALA A 42 7.50 3.69 12.50
N GLY A 43 6.49 3.71 11.62
CA GLY A 43 6.38 4.66 10.52
C GLY A 43 6.27 6.12 10.96
N GLN A 44 5.71 6.38 12.15
CA GLN A 44 5.59 7.74 12.71
C GLN A 44 6.83 8.20 13.49
N LEU A 45 7.73 7.30 13.87
CA LEU A 45 8.92 7.66 14.65
C LEU A 45 9.75 8.80 14.03
N PRO A 46 10.03 8.82 12.71
CA PRO A 46 10.78 9.93 12.12
C PRO A 46 10.06 11.28 12.22
N ALA A 47 8.73 11.29 12.08
CA ALA A 47 7.92 12.51 12.21
C ALA A 47 7.92 13.02 13.66
N LEU A 48 7.69 12.14 14.62
CA LEU A 48 7.72 12.45 16.05
C LEU A 48 9.10 12.95 16.50
N TYR A 49 10.17 12.32 16.02
CA TYR A 49 11.54 12.76 16.29
C TYR A 49 11.84 14.14 15.72
N ASN A 50 11.40 14.44 14.51
CA ASN A 50 11.56 15.75 13.90
C ASN A 50 10.76 16.82 14.66
N MET A 51 9.53 16.48 15.09
CA MET A 51 8.69 17.35 15.91
C MET A 51 9.36 17.68 17.26
N ALA A 52 9.92 16.67 17.94
CA ALA A 52 10.65 16.86 19.19
C ALA A 52 11.90 17.76 19.04
N ARG A 53 12.43 17.86 17.82
CA ARG A 53 13.53 18.78 17.47
C ARG A 53 13.07 20.17 17.00
N GLY A 54 11.79 20.49 17.14
CA GLY A 54 11.21 21.79 16.74
C GLY A 54 11.17 21.99 15.22
N ARG A 55 11.24 20.92 14.41
CA ARG A 55 11.11 21.03 12.95
C ARG A 55 9.64 21.11 12.56
N PRO A 56 9.24 22.06 11.70
CA PRO A 56 7.86 22.18 11.30
C PRO A 56 7.41 20.95 10.51
N LEU A 57 6.25 20.39 10.87
CA LEU A 57 5.58 19.30 10.16
C LEU A 57 4.69 19.82 9.04
N LEU A 58 4.26 21.08 9.13
CA LEU A 58 3.40 21.72 8.15
C LEU A 58 4.23 22.52 7.14
N PRO A 59 3.76 22.60 5.88
CA PRO A 59 4.41 23.43 4.87
C PRO A 59 4.36 24.89 5.32
N PRO A 60 5.43 25.68 5.05
CA PRO A 60 5.37 27.12 5.23
C PRO A 60 4.36 27.73 4.25
N GLU A 61 3.63 28.72 4.67
CA GLU A 61 2.85 29.55 3.73
C GLU A 61 3.79 30.46 2.91
N PRO A 62 3.52 30.68 1.63
CA PRO A 62 2.33 30.30 0.86
C PRO A 62 2.39 28.90 0.22
N ILE A 63 1.19 28.36 -0.11
CA ILE A 63 1.03 27.05 -0.77
C ILE A 63 1.77 26.92 -2.10
N SER A 64 2.16 28.04 -2.72
CA SER A 64 2.98 28.07 -3.95
C SER A 64 4.29 27.27 -3.83
N ASP A 65 4.82 27.12 -2.61
CA ASP A 65 6.07 26.42 -2.36
C ASP A 65 5.88 24.98 -1.85
N LEU A 66 4.63 24.48 -1.89
CA LEU A 66 4.28 23.14 -1.40
C LEU A 66 5.15 22.05 -2.06
N LEU A 67 5.36 22.13 -3.36
CA LEU A 67 6.14 21.12 -4.07
C LEU A 67 7.62 21.17 -3.65
N SER A 68 8.20 22.34 -3.56
CA SER A 68 9.59 22.50 -3.09
C SER A 68 9.75 22.05 -1.65
N TRP A 69 8.76 22.32 -0.79
CA TRP A 69 8.74 21.83 0.57
C TRP A 69 8.64 20.30 0.64
N VAL A 70 7.74 19.69 -0.14
CA VAL A 70 7.61 18.22 -0.22
C VAL A 70 8.93 17.59 -0.65
N LEU A 71 9.54 18.09 -1.72
CA LEU A 71 10.81 17.58 -2.24
C LEU A 71 11.95 17.71 -1.23
N ASN A 72 12.10 18.89 -0.62
CA ASN A 72 13.11 19.12 0.38
C ASN A 72 12.90 18.26 1.64
N THR A 73 11.66 17.96 1.97
CA THR A 73 11.32 17.04 3.07
C THR A 73 11.70 15.62 2.72
N TRP A 74 11.38 15.14 1.50
CA TRP A 74 11.78 13.84 1.00
C TRP A 74 13.31 13.67 0.98
N VAL A 75 14.05 14.64 0.43
CA VAL A 75 15.52 14.61 0.40
C VAL A 75 16.12 14.57 1.80
N ARG A 76 15.54 15.32 2.75
CA ARG A 76 15.97 15.27 4.16
C ARG A 76 15.69 13.92 4.80
N GLN A 77 14.52 13.34 4.56
CA GLN A 77 14.15 12.02 5.08
C GLN A 77 15.08 10.93 4.55
N MET A 78 15.47 10.99 3.28
CA MET A 78 16.42 10.03 2.68
C MET A 78 17.80 10.08 3.30
N ARG A 79 18.18 11.19 3.96
CA ARG A 79 19.45 11.33 4.69
C ARG A 79 19.35 10.91 6.15
N ASP A 80 18.14 10.64 6.64
CA ASP A 80 17.91 10.28 8.04
C ASP A 80 17.96 8.75 8.21
N PRO A 81 18.94 8.22 8.98
CA PRO A 81 19.02 6.77 9.23
C PRO A 81 17.80 6.23 9.98
N LEU A 82 17.15 7.06 10.80
CA LEU A 82 15.92 6.67 11.49
C LEU A 82 14.78 6.41 10.51
N TRP A 83 14.69 7.20 9.44
CA TRP A 83 13.70 6.99 8.39
C TRP A 83 13.90 5.65 7.68
N TRP A 84 15.15 5.26 7.39
CA TRP A 84 15.46 3.96 6.77
C TRP A 84 15.13 2.80 7.71
N ALA A 85 15.49 2.91 8.99
CA ALA A 85 15.16 1.90 9.99
C ALA A 85 13.65 1.72 10.13
N ALA A 86 12.90 2.81 10.24
CA ALA A 86 11.44 2.80 10.29
C ALA A 86 10.84 2.16 9.02
N SER A 87 11.33 2.54 7.85
CA SER A 87 10.88 1.99 6.55
C SER A 87 11.13 0.49 6.43
N LEU A 88 12.26 -0.01 6.92
CA LEU A 88 12.56 -1.44 6.96
C LEU A 88 11.58 -2.18 7.87
N ILE A 89 11.31 -1.66 9.06
CA ILE A 89 10.35 -2.25 10.00
C ILE A 89 8.95 -2.29 9.36
N VAL A 90 8.49 -1.20 8.77
CA VAL A 90 7.19 -1.11 8.09
C VAL A 90 7.12 -2.11 6.93
N THR A 91 8.18 -2.25 6.15
CA THR A 91 8.26 -3.20 5.02
C THR A 91 8.17 -4.65 5.49
N VAL A 92 8.89 -5.02 6.55
CA VAL A 92 8.83 -6.37 7.13
C VAL A 92 7.45 -6.66 7.69
N LEU A 93 6.90 -5.75 8.50
CA LEU A 93 5.60 -5.96 9.13
C LEU A 93 4.45 -5.94 8.12
N GLY A 94 4.49 -5.06 7.10
CA GLY A 94 3.54 -5.08 6.00
C GLY A 94 3.58 -6.40 5.23
N SER A 95 4.77 -6.93 4.96
CA SER A 95 4.95 -8.25 4.36
C SER A 95 4.41 -9.37 5.23
N ALA A 96 4.62 -9.30 6.54
CA ALA A 96 4.09 -10.28 7.50
C ALA A 96 2.55 -10.23 7.57
N ILE A 97 1.95 -9.04 7.52
CA ILE A 97 0.49 -8.87 7.46
C ILE A 97 -0.07 -9.56 6.22
N LEU A 98 0.49 -9.31 5.04
CA LEU A 98 0.03 -9.90 3.78
C LEU A 98 0.15 -11.43 3.81
N LEU A 99 1.30 -11.97 4.25
CA LEU A 99 1.49 -13.41 4.40
C LEU A 99 0.48 -14.01 5.37
N ARG A 100 0.26 -13.37 6.51
CA ARG A 100 -0.73 -13.79 7.51
C ARG A 100 -2.15 -13.82 6.94
N GLN A 101 -2.52 -12.80 6.19
CA GLN A 101 -3.82 -12.74 5.52
C GLN A 101 -3.95 -13.84 4.46
N HIS A 102 -2.91 -14.07 3.67
CA HIS A 102 -2.89 -15.14 2.68
C HIS A 102 -3.04 -16.52 3.32
N THR A 103 -2.29 -16.82 4.39
CA THR A 103 -2.36 -18.13 5.06
C THR A 103 -3.72 -18.39 5.70
N ILE A 104 -4.34 -17.38 6.30
CA ILE A 104 -5.68 -17.49 6.88
C ILE A 104 -6.74 -17.61 5.77
N ALA A 105 -6.65 -16.80 4.69
CA ALA A 105 -7.61 -16.81 3.60
C ALA A 105 -7.58 -18.12 2.80
N THR A 106 -6.42 -18.79 2.73
CA THR A 106 -6.27 -20.12 2.11
C THR A 106 -6.60 -21.28 3.04
N GLY A 107 -7.01 -21.01 4.29
CA GLY A 107 -7.32 -22.04 5.27
C GLY A 107 -6.10 -22.82 5.79
N ARG A 108 -4.89 -22.31 5.59
CA ARG A 108 -3.64 -22.93 6.08
C ARG A 108 -3.26 -22.33 7.43
N PRO A 109 -3.42 -23.08 8.54
CA PRO A 109 -3.00 -22.58 9.83
C PRO A 109 -1.46 -22.54 9.90
N THR A 110 -0.90 -21.33 9.98
CA THR A 110 0.54 -21.13 10.22
C THR A 110 0.76 -20.46 11.56
N ALA A 111 1.91 -20.72 12.18
CA ALA A 111 2.32 -20.00 13.37
C ALA A 111 2.72 -18.56 12.98
N THR A 112 2.43 -17.61 13.85
CA THR A 112 2.72 -16.18 13.67
C THR A 112 4.21 -15.91 13.42
N SER A 113 5.09 -16.69 14.09
CA SER A 113 6.54 -16.61 13.92
C SER A 113 7.02 -17.03 12.52
N VAL A 114 6.32 -17.97 11.86
CA VAL A 114 6.65 -18.46 10.52
C VAL A 114 6.38 -17.38 9.48
N ASP A 115 5.27 -16.66 9.61
CA ASP A 115 4.92 -15.55 8.68
C ASP A 115 5.95 -14.44 8.79
N LEU A 116 6.36 -14.07 10.02
CA LEU A 116 7.39 -13.05 10.25
C LEU A 116 8.77 -13.49 9.75
N ALA A 117 9.18 -14.72 10.05
CA ALA A 117 10.45 -15.27 9.57
C ALA A 117 10.49 -15.30 8.03
N THR A 118 9.37 -15.66 7.39
CA THR A 118 9.25 -15.65 5.93
C THR A 118 9.34 -14.23 5.37
N ALA A 119 8.70 -13.25 6.02
CA ALA A 119 8.79 -11.84 5.65
C ALA A 119 10.24 -11.33 5.71
N VAL A 120 10.94 -11.61 6.80
CA VAL A 120 12.37 -11.25 6.96
C VAL A 120 13.24 -11.93 5.90
N ARG A 121 13.05 -13.23 5.65
CA ARG A 121 13.80 -13.96 4.63
C ARG A 121 13.60 -13.42 3.21
N ARG A 122 12.39 -12.90 2.92
CA ARG A 122 12.06 -12.33 1.59
C ARG A 122 12.33 -10.84 1.50
N LEU A 123 12.77 -10.20 2.58
CA LEU A 123 13.05 -8.76 2.63
C LEU A 123 14.01 -8.28 1.53
N PRO A 124 15.15 -8.94 1.24
CA PRO A 124 16.03 -8.48 0.15
C PRO A 124 15.34 -8.44 -1.21
N GLY A 125 14.49 -9.43 -1.50
CA GLY A 125 13.67 -9.44 -2.72
C GLY A 125 12.64 -8.33 -2.76
N VAL A 126 11.97 -8.05 -1.64
CA VAL A 126 11.01 -6.94 -1.52
C VAL A 126 11.71 -5.59 -1.70
N LEU A 127 12.88 -5.38 -1.07
CA LEU A 127 13.67 -4.15 -1.24
C LEU A 127 14.12 -3.96 -2.69
N ALA A 128 14.63 -5.01 -3.32
CA ALA A 128 15.00 -4.96 -4.73
C ALA A 128 13.78 -4.62 -5.62
N LEU A 129 12.62 -5.21 -5.34
CA LEU A 129 11.36 -4.90 -6.04
C LEU A 129 10.97 -3.43 -5.85
N LEU A 130 11.01 -2.91 -4.62
CA LEU A 130 10.68 -1.52 -4.33
C LEU A 130 11.62 -0.54 -5.04
N ILE A 131 12.93 -0.81 -5.03
CA ILE A 131 13.92 -0.01 -5.74
C ILE A 131 13.66 -0.02 -7.24
N LEU A 132 13.49 -1.20 -7.84
CA LEU A 132 13.22 -1.33 -9.28
C LEU A 132 11.90 -0.67 -9.68
N SER A 133 10.84 -0.83 -8.89
CA SER A 133 9.55 -0.20 -9.12
C SER A 133 9.63 1.32 -8.97
N GLY A 134 10.35 1.79 -7.95
CA GLY A 134 10.61 3.21 -7.75
C GLY A 134 11.41 3.83 -8.91
N LEU A 135 12.44 3.16 -9.41
CA LEU A 135 13.19 3.60 -10.59
C LEU A 135 12.32 3.62 -11.84
N ALA A 136 11.48 2.60 -12.06
CA ALA A 136 10.57 2.56 -13.21
C ALA A 136 9.58 3.73 -13.22
N VAL A 137 9.05 4.13 -12.05
CA VAL A 137 8.18 5.30 -11.92
C VAL A 137 8.99 6.61 -12.02
N ALA A 138 10.19 6.66 -11.40
CA ALA A 138 11.04 7.85 -11.37
C ALA A 138 11.45 8.31 -12.78
N VAL A 139 11.71 7.39 -13.70
CA VAL A 139 12.03 7.72 -15.12
C VAL A 139 10.98 8.63 -15.75
N TRP A 140 9.70 8.48 -15.37
CA TRP A 140 8.62 9.33 -15.88
C TRP A 140 8.49 10.66 -15.16
N VAL A 141 8.89 10.74 -13.90
CA VAL A 141 8.69 11.95 -13.08
C VAL A 141 9.92 12.85 -13.10
N LEU A 142 11.13 12.28 -13.16
CA LEU A 142 12.39 13.04 -13.12
C LEU A 142 12.53 14.14 -14.17
N PRO A 143 12.09 13.96 -15.45
CA PRO A 143 12.24 15.02 -16.45
C PRO A 143 11.54 16.34 -16.07
N ALA A 144 10.47 16.27 -15.29
CA ALA A 144 9.77 17.47 -14.84
C ALA A 144 10.61 18.32 -13.88
N PHE A 145 11.56 17.72 -13.16
CA PHE A 145 12.43 18.45 -12.23
C PHE A 145 13.55 19.23 -12.92
N ALA A 146 13.82 18.96 -14.20
CA ALA A 146 14.75 19.75 -14.98
C ALA A 146 14.16 21.13 -15.39
N LEU A 147 12.83 21.29 -15.29
CA LEU A 147 12.14 22.53 -15.64
C LEU A 147 11.91 23.40 -14.39
N HIS A 148 11.72 24.70 -14.61
CA HIS A 148 11.44 25.69 -13.59
C HIS A 148 10.09 26.40 -13.85
N GLY A 149 9.51 26.99 -12.82
CA GLY A 149 8.25 27.73 -12.92
C GLY A 149 7.02 26.87 -13.25
N SER A 150 6.03 27.48 -13.90
CA SER A 150 4.74 26.84 -14.23
C SER A 150 4.88 25.65 -15.18
N MET A 151 5.88 25.65 -16.05
CA MET A 151 6.14 24.57 -17.00
C MET A 151 6.44 23.23 -16.31
N ARG A 152 7.08 23.26 -15.12
CA ARG A 152 7.29 22.06 -14.28
C ARG A 152 5.95 21.41 -13.91
N TYR A 153 4.99 22.19 -13.45
CA TYR A 153 3.69 21.68 -13.01
C TYR A 153 2.88 21.08 -14.15
N LEU A 154 2.91 21.74 -15.33
CA LEU A 154 2.26 21.23 -16.53
C LEU A 154 2.87 19.89 -16.96
N LEU A 155 4.20 19.79 -16.97
CA LEU A 155 4.87 18.56 -17.33
C LEU A 155 4.63 17.46 -16.28
N LEU A 156 4.63 17.78 -14.97
CA LEU A 156 4.28 16.81 -13.93
C LEU A 156 2.86 16.27 -14.13
N LEU A 157 1.90 17.14 -14.41
CA LEU A 157 0.51 16.72 -14.67
C LEU A 157 0.42 15.79 -15.89
N LEU A 158 1.14 16.11 -16.96
CA LEU A 158 1.18 15.28 -18.17
C LEU A 158 1.84 13.91 -17.91
N LEU A 159 2.95 13.89 -17.19
CA LEU A 159 3.71 12.67 -16.90
C LEU A 159 3.08 11.82 -15.78
N LEU A 160 2.15 12.38 -15.02
CA LEU A 160 1.41 11.64 -13.99
C LEU A 160 0.62 10.47 -14.58
N ALA A 161 0.06 10.63 -15.79
CA ALA A 161 -0.69 9.56 -16.45
C ALA A 161 0.19 8.34 -16.76
N PRO A 162 1.32 8.43 -17.50
CA PRO A 162 2.18 7.27 -17.72
C PRO A 162 2.81 6.74 -16.41
N ALA A 163 3.16 7.59 -15.46
CA ALA A 163 3.67 7.17 -14.16
C ALA A 163 2.64 6.33 -13.38
N SER A 164 1.37 6.74 -13.39
CA SER A 164 0.29 5.99 -12.75
C SER A 164 0.02 4.65 -13.46
N CYS A 165 0.10 4.60 -14.78
CA CYS A 165 0.01 3.35 -15.54
C CYS A 165 1.09 2.35 -15.09
N VAL A 166 2.35 2.80 -14.97
CA VAL A 166 3.46 1.98 -14.51
C VAL A 166 3.25 1.54 -13.05
N ALA A 167 2.84 2.46 -12.18
CA ALA A 167 2.58 2.15 -10.77
C ALA A 167 1.47 1.09 -10.61
N ILE A 168 0.37 1.20 -11.36
CA ILE A 168 -0.72 0.22 -11.37
C ILE A 168 -0.23 -1.12 -11.93
N ALA A 169 0.55 -1.11 -13.02
CA ALA A 169 1.11 -2.32 -13.61
C ALA A 169 2.02 -3.09 -12.64
N LEU A 170 2.71 -2.39 -11.74
CA LEU A 170 3.62 -2.97 -10.75
C LEU A 170 2.96 -3.23 -9.39
N SER A 171 1.72 -2.79 -9.18
CA SER A 171 1.04 -2.86 -7.88
C SER A 171 0.92 -4.28 -7.31
N CYS A 172 0.78 -5.29 -8.16
CA CYS A 172 0.71 -6.69 -7.76
C CYS A 172 2.10 -7.33 -7.54
N GLY A 173 3.19 -6.63 -7.85
CA GLY A 173 4.55 -7.20 -7.73
C GLY A 173 4.91 -7.64 -6.32
N TRP A 174 4.58 -6.85 -5.32
CA TRP A 174 4.82 -7.18 -3.92
C TRP A 174 4.01 -8.39 -3.44
N PRO A 175 2.67 -8.44 -3.59
CA PRO A 175 1.90 -9.64 -3.28
C PRO A 175 2.38 -10.89 -4.04
N VAL A 176 2.70 -10.78 -5.33
CA VAL A 176 3.24 -11.88 -6.13
C VAL A 176 4.53 -12.42 -5.54
N LEU A 177 5.51 -11.55 -5.23
CA LEU A 177 6.78 -11.94 -4.62
C LEU A 177 6.57 -12.69 -3.31
N LEU A 178 5.69 -12.18 -2.44
CA LEU A 178 5.43 -12.76 -1.13
C LEU A 178 4.64 -14.07 -1.20
N VAL A 179 3.71 -14.21 -2.12
CA VAL A 179 2.89 -15.43 -2.26
C VAL A 179 3.66 -16.52 -2.99
N THR A 180 4.31 -16.18 -4.12
CA THR A 180 4.95 -17.18 -4.99
C THR A 180 6.42 -17.45 -4.63
N GLY A 181 7.08 -16.54 -3.93
CA GLY A 181 8.52 -16.62 -3.62
C GLY A 181 9.44 -16.37 -4.82
N LYS A 182 8.91 -15.85 -5.94
CA LYS A 182 9.71 -15.47 -7.11
C LYS A 182 10.65 -14.32 -6.80
N GLY A 183 11.76 -14.20 -7.54
CA GLY A 183 12.67 -13.06 -7.43
C GLY A 183 12.01 -11.74 -7.85
N ALA A 184 12.62 -10.59 -7.48
CA ALA A 184 12.07 -9.25 -7.72
C ALA A 184 11.71 -9.00 -9.18
N LEU A 185 12.64 -9.22 -10.12
CA LEU A 185 12.41 -9.01 -11.55
C LEU A 185 11.33 -9.93 -12.11
N ALA A 186 11.34 -11.20 -11.72
CA ALA A 186 10.32 -12.17 -12.14
C ALA A 186 8.92 -11.77 -11.62
N SER A 187 8.85 -11.22 -10.41
CA SER A 187 7.60 -10.71 -9.82
C SER A 187 7.10 -9.45 -10.52
N MET A 188 7.99 -8.54 -10.95
CA MET A 188 7.62 -7.39 -11.77
C MET A 188 7.05 -7.82 -13.13
N ILE A 189 7.75 -8.70 -13.84
CA ILE A 189 7.28 -9.23 -15.13
C ILE A 189 5.96 -9.96 -14.97
N HIS A 190 5.80 -10.73 -13.91
CA HIS A 190 4.54 -11.43 -13.64
C HIS A 190 3.41 -10.44 -13.31
N SER A 191 3.67 -9.41 -12.49
CA SER A 191 2.72 -8.34 -12.20
C SER A 191 2.25 -7.64 -13.48
N THR A 192 3.17 -7.20 -14.34
CA THR A 192 2.82 -6.55 -15.60
C THR A 192 1.99 -7.46 -16.52
N ARG A 193 2.30 -8.75 -16.58
CA ARG A 193 1.50 -9.72 -17.35
C ARG A 193 0.09 -9.89 -16.79
N LEU A 194 -0.08 -9.94 -15.48
CA LEU A 194 -1.38 -10.06 -14.83
C LEU A 194 -2.25 -8.82 -15.07
N THR A 195 -1.65 -7.63 -14.99
CA THR A 195 -2.38 -6.35 -15.10
C THR A 195 -2.64 -5.91 -16.53
N TRP A 196 -1.88 -6.44 -17.51
CA TRP A 196 -2.02 -6.08 -18.92
C TRP A 196 -3.43 -6.37 -19.45
N GLY A 197 -4.07 -5.36 -20.01
CA GLY A 197 -5.46 -5.47 -20.52
C GLY A 197 -6.55 -5.32 -19.45
N SER A 198 -6.21 -5.25 -18.15
CA SER A 198 -7.15 -5.00 -17.05
C SER A 198 -6.95 -3.64 -16.39
N TRP A 199 -6.25 -2.74 -17.07
CA TRP A 199 -5.81 -1.46 -16.50
C TRP A 199 -6.98 -0.60 -15.99
N TRP A 200 -8.03 -0.41 -16.79
CA TRP A 200 -9.21 0.35 -16.38
C TRP A 200 -9.94 -0.27 -15.17
N HIS A 201 -10.01 -1.60 -15.15
CA HIS A 201 -10.60 -2.32 -14.02
C HIS A 201 -9.82 -2.08 -12.72
N LEU A 202 -8.49 -2.18 -12.78
CA LEU A 202 -7.62 -1.91 -11.64
C LEU A 202 -7.67 -0.45 -11.20
N THR A 203 -7.62 0.49 -12.15
CA THR A 203 -7.76 1.92 -11.86
C THR A 203 -9.05 2.20 -11.10
N LEU A 204 -10.16 1.60 -11.53
CA LEU A 204 -11.45 1.77 -10.87
C LEU A 204 -11.45 1.20 -9.44
N ILE A 205 -10.89 -0.01 -9.24
CA ILE A 205 -10.78 -0.62 -7.91
C ILE A 205 -9.97 0.28 -6.98
N TYR A 206 -8.78 0.72 -7.43
CA TYR A 206 -7.91 1.57 -6.60
C TYR A 206 -8.51 2.96 -6.37
N SER A 207 -9.24 3.52 -7.33
CA SER A 207 -9.94 4.80 -7.15
C SER A 207 -11.04 4.70 -6.11
N VAL A 208 -11.87 3.66 -6.16
CA VAL A 208 -12.92 3.43 -5.14
C VAL A 208 -12.29 3.19 -3.77
N ALA A 209 -11.23 2.37 -3.70
CA ALA A 209 -10.53 2.14 -2.45
C ALA A 209 -9.89 3.42 -1.89
N ALA A 210 -9.32 4.26 -2.75
CA ALA A 210 -8.77 5.56 -2.36
C ALA A 210 -9.85 6.48 -1.80
N VAL A 211 -11.02 6.57 -2.46
CA VAL A 211 -12.16 7.35 -1.97
C VAL A 211 -12.61 6.86 -0.59
N LEU A 212 -12.72 5.54 -0.40
CA LEU A 212 -13.07 4.96 0.92
C LEU A 212 -12.04 5.31 2.00
N LEU A 213 -10.75 5.22 1.68
CA LEU A 213 -9.68 5.60 2.61
C LEU A 213 -9.71 7.10 2.92
N VAL A 214 -9.87 7.95 1.93
CA VAL A 214 -9.99 9.41 2.13
C VAL A 214 -11.19 9.73 3.01
N ALA A 215 -12.35 9.11 2.77
CA ALA A 215 -13.54 9.28 3.61
C ALA A 215 -13.28 8.82 5.05
N LEU A 216 -12.59 7.70 5.25
CA LEU A 216 -12.22 7.20 6.57
C LEU A 216 -11.29 8.17 7.31
N TYR A 217 -10.26 8.69 6.63
CA TYR A 217 -9.35 9.67 7.23
C TYR A 217 -10.01 11.03 7.47
N ALA A 218 -10.91 11.46 6.59
CA ALA A 218 -11.71 12.67 6.80
C ALA A 218 -12.63 12.55 8.03
N LEU A 219 -13.30 11.40 8.17
CA LEU A 219 -14.11 11.11 9.36
C LEU A 219 -13.25 11.09 10.63
N ALA A 220 -12.08 10.48 10.59
CA ALA A 220 -11.13 10.50 11.70
C ALA A 220 -10.67 11.92 12.05
N GLY A 221 -10.43 12.76 11.05
CA GLY A 221 -10.11 14.17 11.23
C GLY A 221 -11.23 14.94 11.93
N VAL A 222 -12.47 14.72 11.53
CA VAL A 222 -13.64 15.33 12.20
C VAL A 222 -13.73 14.85 13.66
N ILE A 223 -13.60 13.56 13.91
CA ILE A 223 -13.61 13.00 15.28
C ILE A 223 -12.48 13.62 16.11
N ALA A 224 -11.25 13.67 15.56
CA ALA A 224 -10.11 14.28 16.23
C ALA A 224 -10.35 15.76 16.56
N LEU A 225 -10.93 16.51 15.63
CA LEU A 225 -11.30 17.91 15.84
C LEU A 225 -12.30 18.07 16.98
N VAL A 226 -13.39 17.30 16.95
CA VAL A 226 -14.43 17.35 18.00
C VAL A 226 -13.84 17.01 19.38
N LEU A 227 -13.07 15.93 19.45
CA LEU A 227 -12.41 15.53 20.69
C LEU A 227 -11.41 16.58 21.18
N SER A 228 -10.67 17.22 20.26
CA SER A 228 -9.75 18.30 20.59
C SER A 228 -10.46 19.52 21.17
N VAL A 229 -11.60 19.91 20.58
CA VAL A 229 -12.40 21.03 21.11
C VAL A 229 -12.92 20.72 22.52
N LEU A 230 -13.36 19.47 22.75
CA LEU A 230 -13.92 19.06 24.04
C LEU A 230 -12.87 18.91 25.15
N LEU A 231 -11.69 18.41 24.81
CA LEU A 231 -10.67 18.01 25.80
C LEU A 231 -9.54 19.03 25.97
N ALA A 232 -9.21 19.80 24.92
CA ALA A 232 -7.98 20.58 24.91
C ALA A 232 -8.10 21.95 25.60
N HIS A 233 -9.34 22.51 25.73
CA HIS A 233 -9.55 23.84 26.32
C HIS A 233 -8.55 24.92 25.83
N GLY A 234 -8.10 24.77 24.56
CA GLY A 234 -7.09 25.66 23.95
C GLY A 234 -5.63 25.21 24.09
N ASP A 235 -5.34 24.09 24.74
CA ASP A 235 -3.98 23.53 24.84
C ASP A 235 -3.58 22.80 23.54
N ILE A 236 -2.62 23.37 22.82
CA ILE A 236 -2.08 22.84 21.56
C ILE A 236 -1.46 21.45 21.74
N ALA A 237 -0.85 21.16 22.89
CA ALA A 237 -0.24 19.85 23.15
C ALA A 237 -1.32 18.76 23.19
N VAL A 238 -2.46 19.02 23.84
CA VAL A 238 -3.60 18.10 23.89
C VAL A 238 -4.22 17.93 22.52
N VAL A 239 -4.39 19.00 21.74
CA VAL A 239 -4.88 18.92 20.33
C VAL A 239 -4.00 18.00 19.50
N THR A 240 -2.68 18.20 19.58
CA THR A 240 -1.71 17.39 18.83
C THR A 240 -1.74 15.93 19.25
N ALA A 241 -1.81 15.66 20.56
CA ALA A 241 -1.88 14.29 21.08
C ALA A 241 -3.14 13.57 20.64
N VAL A 242 -4.32 14.20 20.77
CA VAL A 242 -5.62 13.63 20.36
C VAL A 242 -5.62 13.32 18.86
N THR A 243 -5.17 14.29 18.05
CA THR A 243 -5.11 14.11 16.59
C THR A 243 -4.17 12.97 16.21
N THR A 244 -2.97 12.93 16.81
CA THR A 244 -1.98 11.88 16.54
C THR A 244 -2.51 10.50 16.92
N VAL A 245 -3.10 10.35 18.11
CA VAL A 245 -3.66 9.06 18.56
C VAL A 245 -4.80 8.61 17.65
N THR A 246 -5.71 9.52 17.29
CA THR A 246 -6.83 9.18 16.39
C THR A 246 -6.31 8.71 15.03
N MET A 247 -5.34 9.40 14.45
CA MET A 247 -4.74 9.03 13.16
C MET A 247 -3.97 7.70 13.24
N LEU A 248 -3.28 7.42 14.34
CA LEU A 248 -2.61 6.13 14.58
C LEU A 248 -3.60 4.97 14.63
N ILE A 249 -4.73 5.15 15.31
CA ILE A 249 -5.79 4.12 15.39
C ILE A 249 -6.34 3.83 13.99
N VAL A 250 -6.69 4.88 13.24
CA VAL A 250 -7.24 4.72 11.88
C VAL A 250 -6.22 4.10 10.93
N ALA A 251 -4.96 4.51 10.99
CA ALA A 251 -3.89 3.91 10.19
C ALA A 251 -3.65 2.44 10.56
N GLY A 252 -3.72 2.10 11.87
CA GLY A 252 -3.60 0.72 12.35
C GLY A 252 -4.69 -0.20 11.82
N ILE A 253 -5.91 0.32 11.65
CA ILE A 253 -7.04 -0.40 11.05
C ILE A 253 -6.93 -0.41 9.51
N GLY A 254 -6.55 0.71 8.91
CA GLY A 254 -6.45 0.87 7.45
C GLY A 254 -5.34 0.02 6.82
N THR A 255 -4.22 -0.18 7.51
CA THR A 255 -3.09 -0.96 7.00
C THR A 255 -3.46 -2.41 6.66
N PRO A 256 -4.11 -3.20 7.53
CA PRO A 256 -4.57 -4.54 7.17
C PRO A 256 -5.60 -4.54 6.03
N PHE A 257 -6.45 -3.52 5.94
CA PHE A 257 -7.40 -3.40 4.83
C PHE A 257 -6.69 -3.23 3.49
N PHE A 258 -5.68 -2.36 3.44
CA PHE A 258 -4.88 -2.17 2.22
C PHE A 258 -4.25 -3.48 1.72
N TRP A 259 -3.68 -4.28 2.62
CA TRP A 259 -3.09 -5.57 2.26
C TRP A 259 -4.13 -6.62 1.87
N ALA A 260 -5.30 -6.62 2.51
CA ALA A 260 -6.42 -7.47 2.13
C ALA A 260 -6.94 -7.14 0.72
N LEU A 261 -7.02 -5.86 0.38
CA LEU A 261 -7.38 -5.41 -0.96
C LEU A 261 -6.35 -5.87 -1.99
N ALA A 262 -5.05 -5.68 -1.71
CA ALA A 262 -3.98 -6.12 -2.60
C ALA A 262 -4.04 -7.63 -2.85
N LEU A 263 -4.37 -8.42 -1.83
CA LEU A 263 -4.55 -9.86 -1.94
C LEU A 263 -5.81 -10.22 -2.76
N ALA A 264 -6.95 -9.54 -2.54
CA ALA A 264 -8.17 -9.78 -3.29
C ALA A 264 -8.00 -9.46 -4.78
N VAL A 265 -7.32 -8.34 -5.10
CA VAL A 265 -6.97 -7.95 -6.47
C VAL A 265 -6.06 -8.99 -7.12
N LEU A 266 -5.02 -9.45 -6.43
CA LEU A 266 -4.14 -10.50 -6.95
C LEU A 266 -4.93 -11.78 -7.24
N GLY A 267 -5.85 -12.19 -6.36
CA GLY A 267 -6.70 -13.36 -6.55
C GLY A 267 -7.58 -13.25 -7.79
N ASP A 268 -8.25 -12.12 -7.98
CA ASP A 268 -9.10 -11.87 -9.16
C ASP A 268 -8.29 -11.92 -10.47
N LEU A 269 -7.16 -11.24 -10.51
CA LEU A 269 -6.29 -11.20 -11.70
C LEU A 269 -5.74 -12.59 -12.06
N THR A 270 -5.35 -13.36 -11.05
CA THR A 270 -4.86 -14.73 -11.25
C THR A 270 -5.96 -15.60 -11.87
N VAL A 271 -7.18 -15.55 -11.34
CA VAL A 271 -8.31 -16.31 -11.88
C VAL A 271 -8.67 -15.86 -13.30
N ARG A 272 -8.65 -14.56 -13.59
CA ARG A 272 -8.93 -14.03 -14.94
C ARG A 272 -7.93 -14.53 -15.97
N ARG A 273 -6.65 -14.58 -15.62
CA ARG A 273 -5.57 -14.92 -16.57
C ARG A 273 -5.31 -16.41 -16.66
N GLU A 274 -5.14 -17.08 -15.54
CA GLU A 274 -4.86 -18.51 -15.49
C GLU A 274 -6.12 -19.34 -15.82
N GLY A 275 -7.30 -18.88 -15.40
CA GLY A 275 -8.57 -19.51 -15.77
C GLY A 275 -8.85 -19.42 -17.26
N ALA A 276 -8.55 -18.30 -17.92
CA ALA A 276 -8.68 -18.16 -19.37
C ALA A 276 -7.70 -19.06 -20.14
N ASP A 277 -6.43 -19.17 -19.66
CA ASP A 277 -5.43 -20.06 -20.27
C ASP A 277 -5.83 -21.53 -20.14
N LEU A 278 -6.35 -21.95 -18.98
CA LEU A 278 -6.86 -23.30 -18.78
C LEU A 278 -8.07 -23.61 -19.68
N ALA A 279 -9.01 -22.69 -19.80
CA ALA A 279 -10.15 -22.83 -20.69
C ALA A 279 -9.71 -22.98 -22.15
N GLN A 280 -8.72 -22.21 -22.59
CA GLN A 280 -8.17 -22.28 -23.94
C GLN A 280 -7.43 -23.60 -24.19
N ARG A 281 -6.67 -24.11 -23.22
CA ARG A 281 -5.98 -25.40 -23.32
C ARG A 281 -6.97 -26.57 -23.38
N LEU A 282 -8.06 -26.51 -22.63
CA LEU A 282 -9.12 -27.54 -22.64
C LEU A 282 -9.94 -27.51 -23.91
N SER A 283 -10.08 -26.35 -24.57
CA SER A 283 -10.80 -26.20 -25.83
C SER A 283 -9.94 -26.52 -27.08
N ALA A 284 -8.61 -26.59 -26.92
CA ALA A 284 -7.72 -26.99 -28.02
C ALA A 284 -7.96 -28.46 -28.34
N PRO A 285 -8.29 -28.84 -29.62
CA PRO A 285 -8.43 -30.23 -29.98
C PRO A 285 -7.12 -30.98 -29.67
N ALA A 286 -7.27 -32.14 -29.02
CA ALA A 286 -6.12 -33.01 -28.75
C ALA A 286 -5.49 -33.35 -30.10
N THR A 287 -4.39 -32.68 -30.44
CA THR A 287 -3.55 -33.07 -31.56
C THR A 287 -2.95 -34.40 -31.21
N GLN A 288 -3.60 -35.49 -31.75
CA GLN A 288 -3.02 -36.83 -31.75
C GLN A 288 -1.80 -36.90 -32.65
#